data_e24bc7fdf54fd15ebaf2755c306ba8e6
#
_entry.id   e24bc7fdf54fd15ebaf2755c306ba8e6
#
_cell.length_a   1.000
_cell.length_b   1.000
_cell.length_c   1.000
_cell.angle_alpha   90.00
_cell.angle_beta   90.00
_cell.angle_gamma   90.00
#
_symmetry.space_group_name_H-M   'P 1'
#
loop_
_entity.id
_entity.type
_entity.pdbx_description
1 polymer ?
#
loop_
_entity_poly.entity_id
_entity_poly.type
_entity_poly.pdbx_seq_one_letter_code
_entity_poly.pdbx_strand_id
1 'polypeptide(L)'
;MSIQTQKKRTNMALVVFLAALALLFLTPILVVLVNSFKSKLFISNEPFSLPSADTFAGSENYISGSQKIKFFDAFGYSLFITVFAVIGISLVTSMLAWYLTRVKTKFTSFAYYLLVFSMIVPFQMVMFTMSKTANMLHLDNPIGIIVLYIGFGAGLGTFMFSGFIKSIPISLEEAAMIDGAGPVKTFFLIVYPMLKSTAITVAILNTMWVWNDYLLPYLTIGTEYKTIPVAIQYLRGGYGAVDMGAMMAMLVLAMIPIILFYLFAQKYIIRGVVAGAVKG
;
A
#
# COMPACT_ATOMS: atom_id res chain seq x y z
N MET A 1 49.27 -0.32 11.06
CA MET A 1 48.03 -0.87 10.48
C MET A 1 47.57 0.08 9.37
N SER A 2 47.44 -0.33 8.12
CA SER A 2 47.19 0.60 7.02
C SER A 2 45.73 1.13 7.06
N ILE A 3 45.52 2.37 6.62
CA ILE A 3 44.20 3.04 6.55
C ILE A 3 43.20 2.16 5.76
N GLN A 4 43.66 1.44 4.73
CA GLN A 4 42.87 0.50 3.97
C GLN A 4 42.37 -0.70 4.79
N THR A 5 43.19 -1.23 5.70
CA THR A 5 42.81 -2.35 6.58
C THR A 5 41.78 -1.91 7.63
N GLN A 6 41.91 -0.69 8.13
CA GLN A 6 40.93 -0.12 9.07
C GLN A 6 39.58 0.13 8.39
N LYS A 7 39.57 0.70 7.17
CA LYS A 7 38.34 0.93 6.38
C LYS A 7 37.64 -0.39 6.03
N LYS A 8 38.41 -1.46 5.69
CA LYS A 8 37.85 -2.79 5.40
C LYS A 8 37.24 -3.44 6.66
N ARG A 9 37.85 -3.27 7.86
CA ARG A 9 37.30 -3.77 9.13
C ARG A 9 36.04 -3.02 9.55
N THR A 10 36.02 -1.69 9.41
CA THR A 10 34.82 -0.88 9.70
C THR A 10 33.67 -1.26 8.79
N ASN A 11 33.94 -1.49 7.50
CA ASN A 11 32.91 -1.94 6.56
C ASN A 11 32.39 -3.34 6.92
N MET A 12 33.26 -4.27 7.36
CA MET A 12 32.84 -5.60 7.79
C MET A 12 31.98 -5.57 9.05
N ALA A 13 32.35 -4.78 10.06
CA ALA A 13 31.55 -4.61 11.26
C ALA A 13 30.17 -4.03 10.95
N LEU A 14 30.10 -3.04 10.06
CA LEU A 14 28.84 -2.48 9.59
C LEU A 14 27.98 -3.51 8.85
N VAL A 15 28.57 -4.32 7.99
CA VAL A 15 27.85 -5.39 7.27
C VAL A 15 27.29 -6.42 8.24
N VAL A 16 28.08 -6.85 9.24
CA VAL A 16 27.62 -7.81 10.26
C VAL A 16 26.49 -7.20 11.10
N PHE A 17 26.63 -5.94 11.50
CA PHE A 17 25.58 -5.25 12.24
C PHE A 17 24.26 -5.14 11.43
N LEU A 18 24.36 -4.73 10.15
CA LEU A 18 23.18 -4.63 9.26
C LEU A 18 22.56 -6.00 8.99
N ALA A 19 23.36 -7.05 8.84
CA ALA A 19 22.88 -8.42 8.67
C ALA A 19 22.13 -8.91 9.93
N ALA A 20 22.69 -8.66 11.12
CA ALA A 20 22.03 -9.01 12.38
C ALA A 20 20.70 -8.26 12.55
N LEU A 21 20.69 -6.97 12.20
CA LEU A 21 19.48 -6.15 12.24
C LEU A 21 18.43 -6.66 11.22
N ALA A 22 18.85 -7.01 10.01
CA ALA A 22 17.96 -7.60 9.00
C ALA A 22 17.35 -8.93 9.47
N LEU A 23 18.14 -9.82 10.09
CA LEU A 23 17.63 -11.05 10.68
C LEU A 23 16.61 -10.79 11.79
N LEU A 24 16.86 -9.80 12.65
CA LEU A 24 15.93 -9.40 13.70
C LEU A 24 14.59 -8.94 13.12
N PHE A 25 14.60 -8.11 12.06
CA PHE A 25 13.38 -7.66 11.39
C PHE A 25 12.66 -8.76 10.61
N LEU A 26 13.39 -9.78 10.13
CA LEU A 26 12.79 -10.94 9.46
C LEU A 26 12.19 -11.96 10.43
N THR A 27 12.62 -11.95 11.70
CA THR A 27 12.17 -12.92 12.71
C THR A 27 10.64 -13.08 12.79
N PRO A 28 9.82 -12.02 12.88
CA PRO A 28 8.37 -12.18 12.94
C PRO A 28 7.79 -12.84 11.67
N ILE A 29 8.34 -12.56 10.50
CA ILE A 29 7.92 -13.19 9.24
C ILE A 29 8.29 -14.67 9.24
N LEU A 30 9.50 -15.01 9.69
CA LEU A 30 9.96 -16.40 9.83
C LEU A 30 9.11 -17.18 10.84
N VAL A 31 8.74 -16.56 11.96
CA VAL A 31 7.86 -17.18 12.95
C VAL A 31 6.49 -17.50 12.34
N VAL A 32 5.88 -16.57 11.59
CA VAL A 32 4.62 -16.82 10.89
C VAL A 32 4.77 -17.96 9.87
N LEU A 33 5.85 -17.93 9.07
CA LEU A 33 6.12 -18.97 8.07
C LEU A 33 6.30 -20.35 8.71
N VAL A 34 7.10 -20.47 9.76
CA VAL A 34 7.34 -21.74 10.48
C VAL A 34 6.05 -22.26 11.09
N ASN A 35 5.26 -21.40 11.75
CA ASN A 35 4.01 -21.79 12.38
C ASN A 35 2.89 -22.10 11.38
N SER A 36 2.97 -21.63 10.15
CA SER A 36 1.98 -22.00 9.12
C SER A 36 1.99 -23.48 8.75
N PHE A 37 3.07 -24.19 9.06
CA PHE A 37 3.22 -25.64 8.86
C PHE A 37 2.98 -26.47 10.12
N LYS A 38 2.65 -25.85 11.26
CA LYS A 38 2.38 -26.57 12.52
C LYS A 38 0.90 -26.79 12.76
N SER A 39 0.59 -27.88 13.46
CA SER A 39 -0.76 -28.11 13.93
C SER A 39 -1.14 -27.09 15.02
N LYS A 40 -2.42 -26.75 15.07
CA LYS A 40 -2.99 -25.68 15.91
C LYS A 40 -2.53 -25.70 17.37
N LEU A 41 -2.46 -26.91 17.98
CA LEU A 41 -2.13 -27.07 19.39
C LEU A 41 -0.70 -26.62 19.73
N PHE A 42 0.23 -26.85 18.83
CA PHE A 42 1.66 -26.54 19.06
C PHE A 42 2.05 -25.09 18.72
N ILE A 43 1.22 -24.37 17.96
CA ILE A 43 1.50 -22.97 17.64
C ILE A 43 1.49 -22.10 18.90
N SER A 44 0.52 -22.32 19.79
CA SER A 44 0.40 -21.55 21.04
C SER A 44 1.43 -21.95 22.09
N ASN A 45 1.75 -23.25 22.17
CA ASN A 45 2.63 -23.76 23.19
C ASN A 45 4.12 -23.57 22.87
N GLU A 46 4.48 -23.69 21.60
CA GLU A 46 5.86 -23.67 21.12
C GLU A 46 6.03 -22.80 19.88
N PRO A 47 5.75 -21.48 19.94
CA PRO A 47 5.71 -20.61 18.76
C PRO A 47 7.05 -20.47 18.05
N PHE A 48 8.17 -20.68 18.74
CA PHE A 48 9.53 -20.52 18.22
C PHE A 48 10.23 -21.83 17.84
N SER A 49 9.64 -22.99 18.15
CA SER A 49 10.20 -24.28 17.75
C SER A 49 10.00 -24.53 16.25
N LEU A 50 10.91 -25.26 15.63
CA LEU A 50 10.73 -25.76 14.28
C LEU A 50 9.70 -26.91 14.26
N PRO A 51 8.96 -27.12 13.16
CA PRO A 51 8.06 -28.25 13.02
C PRO A 51 8.83 -29.57 13.17
N SER A 52 8.31 -30.48 14.01
CA SER A 52 8.79 -31.86 14.16
C SER A 52 7.77 -32.82 13.52
N ALA A 53 8.09 -34.12 13.48
CA ALA A 53 7.18 -35.14 12.96
C ALA A 53 5.80 -35.09 13.63
N ASP A 54 5.74 -34.82 14.95
CA ASP A 54 4.50 -34.79 15.74
C ASP A 54 3.72 -33.49 15.61
N THR A 55 4.40 -32.39 15.24
CA THR A 55 3.83 -31.03 15.16
C THR A 55 3.53 -30.56 13.75
N PHE A 56 4.03 -31.27 12.73
CA PHE A 56 3.93 -30.88 11.34
C PHE A 56 2.55 -31.17 10.75
N ALA A 57 1.86 -30.13 10.29
CA ALA A 57 0.54 -30.22 9.66
C ALA A 57 0.61 -30.24 8.11
N GLY A 58 1.81 -30.18 7.52
CA GLY A 58 1.97 -30.14 6.06
C GLY A 58 1.24 -28.98 5.42
N SER A 59 0.53 -29.25 4.32
CA SER A 59 -0.27 -28.27 3.58
C SER A 59 -1.70 -28.10 4.10
N GLU A 60 -2.10 -28.81 5.16
CA GLU A 60 -3.49 -28.82 5.64
C GLU A 60 -3.98 -27.42 6.03
N ASN A 61 -3.14 -26.64 6.73
CA ASN A 61 -3.46 -25.26 7.11
C ASN A 61 -3.73 -24.35 5.91
N TYR A 62 -3.00 -24.56 4.82
CA TYR A 62 -3.18 -23.80 3.58
C TYR A 62 -4.47 -24.19 2.86
N ILE A 63 -4.76 -25.49 2.78
CA ILE A 63 -5.96 -26.00 2.10
C ILE A 63 -7.21 -25.61 2.89
N SER A 64 -7.25 -25.95 4.18
CA SER A 64 -8.40 -25.66 5.04
C SER A 64 -8.63 -24.16 5.22
N GLY A 65 -7.57 -23.38 5.42
CA GLY A 65 -7.65 -21.92 5.53
C GLY A 65 -8.19 -21.29 4.25
N SER A 66 -7.66 -21.69 3.10
CA SER A 66 -8.08 -21.18 1.79
C SER A 66 -9.57 -21.45 1.51
N GLN A 67 -10.05 -22.64 1.87
CA GLN A 67 -11.47 -23.00 1.73
C GLN A 67 -12.36 -22.23 2.69
N LYS A 68 -11.97 -22.11 3.97
CA LYS A 68 -12.76 -21.43 5.02
C LYS A 68 -13.03 -19.98 4.72
N ILE A 69 -12.04 -19.25 4.21
CA ILE A 69 -12.18 -17.83 3.93
C ILE A 69 -12.46 -17.50 2.45
N LYS A 70 -12.61 -18.51 1.59
CA LYS A 70 -12.70 -18.35 0.15
C LYS A 70 -11.55 -17.46 -0.38
N PHE A 71 -10.31 -17.88 -0.10
CA PHE A 71 -9.12 -17.06 -0.30
C PHE A 71 -9.01 -16.47 -1.70
N PHE A 72 -9.33 -17.22 -2.75
CA PHE A 72 -9.22 -16.75 -4.12
C PHE A 72 -10.23 -15.65 -4.46
N ASP A 73 -11.44 -15.68 -3.89
CA ASP A 73 -12.42 -14.60 -4.03
C ASP A 73 -11.91 -13.35 -3.32
N ALA A 74 -11.43 -13.51 -2.07
CA ALA A 74 -10.88 -12.42 -1.29
C ALA A 74 -9.62 -11.80 -1.95
N PHE A 75 -8.77 -12.64 -2.56
CA PHE A 75 -7.63 -12.21 -3.35
C PHE A 75 -8.08 -11.41 -4.58
N GLY A 76 -9.08 -11.90 -5.30
CA GLY A 76 -9.65 -11.20 -6.45
C GLY A 76 -10.18 -9.81 -6.10
N TYR A 77 -10.95 -9.68 -5.01
CA TYR A 77 -11.41 -8.38 -4.53
C TYR A 77 -10.26 -7.46 -4.07
N SER A 78 -9.30 -7.99 -3.31
CA SER A 78 -8.13 -7.20 -2.91
C SER A 78 -7.34 -6.69 -4.09
N LEU A 79 -7.09 -7.53 -5.08
CA LEU A 79 -6.35 -7.17 -6.29
C LEU A 79 -7.11 -6.14 -7.13
N PHE A 80 -8.41 -6.39 -7.39
CA PHE A 80 -9.28 -5.48 -8.15
C PHE A 80 -9.32 -4.11 -7.50
N ILE A 81 -9.66 -4.04 -6.21
CA ILE A 81 -9.77 -2.77 -5.49
C ILE A 81 -8.42 -2.05 -5.47
N THR A 82 -7.32 -2.74 -5.17
CA THR A 82 -5.99 -2.11 -5.10
C THR A 82 -5.57 -1.54 -6.45
N VAL A 83 -5.68 -2.32 -7.52
CA VAL A 83 -5.25 -1.87 -8.86
C VAL A 83 -6.05 -0.65 -9.30
N PHE A 84 -7.37 -0.71 -9.23
CA PHE A 84 -8.21 0.38 -9.72
C PHE A 84 -8.18 1.61 -8.80
N ALA A 85 -8.07 1.44 -7.49
CA ALA A 85 -7.88 2.56 -6.56
C ALA A 85 -6.55 3.28 -6.83
N VAL A 86 -5.45 2.55 -6.99
CA VAL A 86 -4.12 3.14 -7.25
C VAL A 86 -4.08 3.88 -8.59
N ILE A 87 -4.66 3.30 -9.64
CA ILE A 87 -4.79 3.97 -10.95
C ILE A 87 -5.62 5.25 -10.79
N GLY A 88 -6.79 5.16 -10.16
CA GLY A 88 -7.67 6.29 -9.93
C GLY A 88 -7.01 7.39 -9.11
N ILE A 89 -6.37 7.04 -7.99
CA ILE A 89 -5.61 8.00 -7.16
C ILE A 89 -4.54 8.69 -8.01
N SER A 90 -3.72 7.92 -8.74
CA SER A 90 -2.61 8.49 -9.52
C SER A 90 -3.11 9.44 -10.61
N LEU A 91 -4.13 9.08 -11.36
CA LEU A 91 -4.67 9.89 -12.45
C LEU A 91 -5.39 11.14 -11.91
N VAL A 92 -6.35 10.94 -11.00
CA VAL A 92 -7.17 12.04 -10.48
C VAL A 92 -6.32 13.06 -9.74
N THR A 93 -5.42 12.60 -8.86
CA THR A 93 -4.61 13.51 -8.05
C THR A 93 -3.53 14.22 -8.86
N SER A 94 -2.98 13.60 -9.90
CA SER A 94 -2.03 14.28 -10.80
C SER A 94 -2.70 15.38 -11.63
N MET A 95 -3.90 15.13 -12.16
CA MET A 95 -4.69 16.15 -12.87
C MET A 95 -5.10 17.28 -11.94
N LEU A 96 -5.58 16.95 -10.75
CA LEU A 96 -5.96 17.93 -9.74
C LEU A 96 -4.77 18.77 -9.29
N ALA A 97 -3.62 18.14 -9.02
CA ALA A 97 -2.40 18.83 -8.65
C ALA A 97 -1.91 19.77 -9.75
N TRP A 98 -2.00 19.35 -11.01
CA TRP A 98 -1.64 20.20 -12.14
C TRP A 98 -2.53 21.43 -12.20
N TYR A 99 -3.85 21.27 -12.15
CA TYR A 99 -4.78 22.38 -12.14
C TYR A 99 -4.53 23.34 -10.97
N LEU A 100 -4.44 22.84 -9.74
CA LEU A 100 -4.22 23.64 -8.54
C LEU A 100 -2.87 24.37 -8.53
N THR A 101 -1.86 23.82 -9.22
CA THR A 101 -0.53 24.43 -9.30
C THR A 101 -0.46 25.53 -10.37
N ARG A 102 -1.15 25.35 -11.50
CA ARG A 102 -1.10 26.27 -12.64
C ARG A 102 -2.13 27.41 -12.52
N VAL A 103 -3.32 27.12 -12.01
CA VAL A 103 -4.38 28.11 -11.81
C VAL A 103 -4.27 28.70 -10.40
N LYS A 104 -3.78 29.92 -10.29
CA LYS A 104 -3.55 30.60 -9.00
C LYS A 104 -4.70 31.52 -8.66
N THR A 105 -5.69 31.01 -7.93
CA THR A 105 -6.81 31.77 -7.37
C THR A 105 -6.93 31.55 -5.86
N LYS A 106 -7.71 32.37 -5.18
CA LYS A 106 -8.03 32.12 -3.75
C LYS A 106 -8.71 30.77 -3.53
N PHE A 107 -9.57 30.37 -4.47
CA PHE A 107 -10.27 29.08 -4.42
C PHE A 107 -9.31 27.90 -4.58
N THR A 108 -8.43 27.92 -5.59
CA THR A 108 -7.46 26.81 -5.79
C THR A 108 -6.47 26.71 -4.64
N SER A 109 -6.07 27.84 -4.07
CA SER A 109 -5.23 27.84 -2.86
C SER A 109 -5.96 27.23 -1.66
N PHE A 110 -7.22 27.63 -1.42
CA PHE A 110 -8.04 27.07 -0.36
C PHE A 110 -8.25 25.56 -0.56
N ALA A 111 -8.63 25.11 -1.77
CA ALA A 111 -8.81 23.70 -2.10
C ALA A 111 -7.54 22.88 -1.88
N TYR A 112 -6.37 23.40 -2.26
CA TYR A 112 -5.09 22.75 -2.00
C TYR A 112 -4.84 22.56 -0.50
N TYR A 113 -5.00 23.62 0.31
CA TYR A 113 -4.79 23.50 1.76
C TYR A 113 -5.83 22.59 2.43
N LEU A 114 -7.08 22.57 1.96
CA LEU A 114 -8.09 21.65 2.45
C LEU A 114 -7.71 20.18 2.20
N LEU A 115 -7.22 19.87 1.00
CA LEU A 115 -6.73 18.52 0.65
C LEU A 115 -5.51 18.13 1.50
N VAL A 116 -4.55 19.03 1.68
CA VAL A 116 -3.38 18.77 2.53
C VAL A 116 -3.81 18.59 4.00
N PHE A 117 -4.75 19.40 4.47
CA PHE A 117 -5.30 19.27 5.82
C PHE A 117 -5.98 17.91 6.04
N SER A 118 -6.65 17.36 5.02
CA SER A 118 -7.29 16.04 5.13
C SER A 118 -6.31 14.90 5.47
N MET A 119 -5.01 15.04 5.17
CA MET A 119 -3.98 14.06 5.52
C MET A 119 -3.71 13.98 7.04
N ILE A 120 -4.02 15.06 7.78
CA ILE A 120 -3.77 15.17 9.21
C ILE A 120 -4.92 14.55 10.01
N VAL A 121 -6.11 14.48 9.42
CA VAL A 121 -7.31 13.93 10.07
C VAL A 121 -7.20 12.41 10.13
N PRO A 122 -7.12 11.80 11.34
CA PRO A 122 -7.08 10.34 11.46
C PRO A 122 -8.37 9.72 10.92
N PHE A 123 -8.25 8.65 10.11
CA PHE A 123 -9.40 7.93 9.58
C PHE A 123 -10.41 7.52 10.66
N GLN A 124 -9.92 7.11 11.83
CA GLN A 124 -10.75 6.65 12.95
C GLN A 124 -11.72 7.71 13.47
N MET A 125 -11.43 9.01 13.28
CA MET A 125 -12.34 10.10 13.67
C MET A 125 -13.56 10.22 12.76
N VAL A 126 -13.42 9.82 11.50
CA VAL A 126 -14.45 9.98 10.47
C VAL A 126 -15.10 8.66 10.05
N MET A 127 -14.59 7.52 10.49
CA MET A 127 -14.90 6.19 9.95
C MET A 127 -16.40 5.83 10.02
N PHE A 128 -17.09 6.15 11.12
CA PHE A 128 -18.52 5.82 11.25
C PHE A 128 -19.41 6.72 10.39
N THR A 129 -19.11 8.02 10.39
CA THR A 129 -19.83 8.98 9.53
C THR A 129 -19.59 8.68 8.06
N MET A 130 -18.35 8.34 7.70
CA MET A 130 -17.98 7.93 6.36
C MET A 130 -18.70 6.64 5.94
N SER A 131 -18.72 5.60 6.79
CA SER A 131 -19.42 4.34 6.50
C SER A 131 -20.93 4.58 6.29
N LYS A 132 -21.57 5.40 7.14
CA LYS A 132 -22.96 5.79 6.95
C LYS A 132 -23.18 6.53 5.63
N THR A 133 -22.32 7.49 5.30
CA THR A 133 -22.42 8.26 4.05
C THR A 133 -22.20 7.35 2.84
N ALA A 134 -21.23 6.43 2.90
CA ALA A 134 -20.98 5.46 1.83
C ALA A 134 -22.21 4.59 1.56
N ASN A 135 -22.85 4.08 2.61
CA ASN A 135 -24.09 3.30 2.49
C ASN A 135 -25.23 4.12 1.89
N MET A 136 -25.42 5.37 2.35
CA MET A 136 -26.46 6.28 1.80
C MET A 136 -26.25 6.61 0.32
N LEU A 137 -25.01 6.60 -0.15
CA LEU A 137 -24.62 6.85 -1.55
C LEU A 137 -24.49 5.57 -2.36
N HIS A 138 -24.82 4.40 -1.80
CA HIS A 138 -24.67 3.09 -2.43
C HIS A 138 -23.21 2.81 -2.88
N LEU A 139 -22.22 3.27 -2.08
CA LEU A 139 -20.79 3.02 -2.30
C LEU A 139 -20.28 1.81 -1.50
N ASP A 140 -21.16 1.01 -0.93
CA ASP A 140 -20.90 -0.22 -0.17
C ASP A 140 -20.68 -1.45 -1.08
N ASN A 141 -19.96 -1.25 -2.17
CA ASN A 141 -19.63 -2.26 -3.17
C ASN A 141 -18.19 -2.08 -3.68
N PRO A 142 -17.62 -3.05 -4.45
CA PRO A 142 -16.22 -2.99 -4.90
C PRO A 142 -15.86 -1.77 -5.75
N ILE A 143 -16.80 -1.18 -6.48
CA ILE A 143 -16.57 0.05 -7.26
C ILE A 143 -16.65 1.27 -6.35
N GLY A 144 -17.63 1.28 -5.45
CA GLY A 144 -17.83 2.38 -4.51
C GLY A 144 -16.64 2.59 -3.57
N ILE A 145 -16.04 1.51 -3.04
CA ILE A 145 -14.87 1.63 -2.18
C ILE A 145 -13.65 2.18 -2.94
N ILE A 146 -13.53 1.95 -4.24
CA ILE A 146 -12.48 2.56 -5.08
C ILE A 146 -12.63 4.09 -5.06
N VAL A 147 -13.87 4.59 -5.17
CA VAL A 147 -14.15 6.04 -5.08
C VAL A 147 -13.75 6.59 -3.73
N LEU A 148 -14.04 5.86 -2.64
CA LEU A 148 -13.62 6.25 -1.28
C LEU A 148 -12.10 6.30 -1.15
N TYR A 149 -11.37 5.30 -1.68
CA TYR A 149 -9.91 5.32 -1.68
C TYR A 149 -9.33 6.49 -2.48
N ILE A 150 -9.94 6.84 -3.62
CA ILE A 150 -9.53 8.03 -4.40
C ILE A 150 -9.69 9.30 -3.54
N GLY A 151 -10.81 9.41 -2.82
CA GLY A 151 -11.04 10.53 -1.91
C GLY A 151 -10.01 10.63 -0.77
N PHE A 152 -9.75 9.52 -0.07
CA PHE A 152 -8.75 9.49 1.01
C PHE A 152 -7.32 9.63 0.52
N GLY A 153 -6.99 9.12 -0.66
CA GLY A 153 -5.69 9.27 -1.31
C GLY A 153 -5.45 10.66 -1.92
N ALA A 154 -6.51 11.48 -2.05
CA ALA A 154 -6.45 12.77 -2.73
C ALA A 154 -5.46 13.75 -2.10
N GLY A 155 -5.40 13.80 -0.77
CA GLY A 155 -4.49 14.69 -0.04
C GLY A 155 -3.03 14.41 -0.37
N LEU A 156 -2.56 13.20 -0.09
CA LEU A 156 -1.17 12.78 -0.30
C LEU A 156 -0.77 12.84 -1.77
N GLY A 157 -1.62 12.30 -2.67
CA GLY A 157 -1.34 12.32 -4.11
C GLY A 157 -1.20 13.74 -4.64
N THR A 158 -2.15 14.63 -4.33
CA THR A 158 -2.10 16.03 -4.76
C THR A 158 -0.89 16.76 -4.20
N PHE A 159 -0.54 16.55 -2.93
CA PHE A 159 0.65 17.14 -2.32
C PHE A 159 1.93 16.72 -3.06
N MET A 160 2.13 15.43 -3.31
CA MET A 160 3.33 14.91 -3.97
C MET A 160 3.44 15.38 -5.40
N PHE A 161 2.35 15.31 -6.18
CA PHE A 161 2.37 15.79 -7.57
C PHE A 161 2.56 17.29 -7.66
N SER A 162 1.91 18.08 -6.80
CA SER A 162 2.09 19.55 -6.79
C SER A 162 3.54 19.95 -6.50
N GLY A 163 4.21 19.22 -5.60
CA GLY A 163 5.63 19.45 -5.32
C GLY A 163 6.52 19.30 -6.55
N PHE A 164 6.26 18.30 -7.38
CA PHE A 164 7.03 18.05 -8.60
C PHE A 164 6.61 18.97 -9.75
N ILE A 165 5.32 19.23 -9.95
CA ILE A 165 4.79 20.09 -11.03
C ILE A 165 5.38 21.51 -10.97
N LYS A 166 5.64 22.03 -9.77
CA LYS A 166 6.30 23.32 -9.56
C LYS A 166 7.70 23.39 -10.20
N SER A 167 8.37 22.27 -10.39
CA SER A 167 9.70 22.18 -11.02
C SER A 167 9.64 22.05 -12.54
N ILE A 168 8.47 21.80 -13.12
CA ILE A 168 8.28 21.71 -14.57
C ILE A 168 8.16 23.13 -15.15
N PRO A 169 9.04 23.54 -16.10
CA PRO A 169 8.93 24.83 -16.76
C PRO A 169 7.59 24.99 -17.49
N ILE A 170 6.89 26.09 -17.22
CA ILE A 170 5.58 26.37 -17.83
C ILE A 170 5.69 26.54 -19.37
N SER A 171 6.86 26.98 -19.87
CA SER A 171 7.13 27.15 -21.29
C SER A 171 6.91 25.87 -22.12
N LEU A 172 7.06 24.70 -21.54
CA LEU A 172 6.76 23.42 -22.23
C LEU A 172 5.26 23.27 -22.50
N GLU A 173 4.44 23.70 -21.57
CA GLU A 173 2.98 23.67 -21.70
C GLU A 173 2.49 24.76 -22.66
N GLU A 174 3.10 25.95 -22.59
CA GLU A 174 2.82 27.08 -23.50
C GLU A 174 3.19 26.72 -24.95
N ALA A 175 4.35 26.09 -25.18
CA ALA A 175 4.74 25.64 -26.52
C ALA A 175 3.72 24.62 -27.08
N ALA A 176 3.29 23.66 -26.27
CA ALA A 176 2.28 22.69 -26.69
C ALA A 176 0.93 23.37 -27.04
N MET A 177 0.54 24.41 -26.30
CA MET A 177 -0.67 25.20 -26.64
C MET A 177 -0.52 25.99 -27.94
N ILE A 178 0.65 26.55 -28.21
CA ILE A 178 0.95 27.24 -29.49
C ILE A 178 0.85 26.25 -30.66
N ASP A 179 1.31 25.00 -30.45
CA ASP A 179 1.17 23.89 -31.42
C ASP A 179 -0.26 23.35 -31.54
N GLY A 180 -1.25 23.96 -30.88
CA GLY A 180 -2.67 23.61 -30.96
C GLY A 180 -3.08 22.48 -30.05
N ALA A 181 -2.26 22.09 -29.07
CA ALA A 181 -2.67 21.08 -28.07
C ALA A 181 -3.64 21.69 -27.04
N GLY A 182 -4.85 21.12 -26.95
CA GLY A 182 -5.77 21.47 -25.88
C GLY A 182 -5.30 20.95 -24.51
N PRO A 183 -5.92 21.38 -23.38
CA PRO A 183 -5.47 21.05 -22.02
C PRO A 183 -5.32 19.54 -21.76
N VAL A 184 -6.23 18.71 -22.24
CA VAL A 184 -6.18 17.26 -22.08
C VAL A 184 -4.94 16.67 -22.79
N LYS A 185 -4.67 17.09 -24.03
CA LYS A 185 -3.47 16.64 -24.77
C LYS A 185 -2.20 17.12 -24.08
N THR A 186 -2.14 18.37 -23.64
CA THR A 186 -1.02 18.93 -22.89
C THR A 186 -0.75 18.13 -21.62
N PHE A 187 -1.79 17.79 -20.88
CA PHE A 187 -1.63 16.96 -19.68
C PHE A 187 -1.05 15.58 -20.02
N PHE A 188 -1.71 14.80 -20.87
CA PHE A 188 -1.31 13.42 -21.10
C PHE A 188 -0.04 13.24 -21.92
N LEU A 189 0.26 14.17 -22.83
CA LEU A 189 1.43 14.03 -23.71
C LEU A 189 2.67 14.76 -23.20
N ILE A 190 2.51 15.80 -22.38
CA ILE A 190 3.64 16.61 -21.89
C ILE A 190 3.80 16.46 -20.37
N VAL A 191 2.78 16.81 -19.59
CA VAL A 191 2.90 16.90 -18.14
C VAL A 191 3.00 15.50 -17.49
N TYR A 192 2.04 14.61 -17.78
CA TYR A 192 1.97 13.30 -17.11
C TYR A 192 3.20 12.41 -17.34
N PRO A 193 3.78 12.32 -18.55
CA PRO A 193 5.05 11.61 -18.76
C PRO A 193 6.21 12.15 -17.91
N MET A 194 6.27 13.46 -17.67
CA MET A 194 7.28 14.07 -16.81
C MET A 194 7.07 13.73 -15.34
N LEU A 195 5.82 13.46 -14.92
CA LEU A 195 5.45 13.04 -13.57
C LEU A 195 5.73 11.57 -13.29
N LYS A 196 6.26 10.79 -14.24
CA LYS A 196 6.43 9.33 -14.15
C LYS A 196 7.10 8.87 -12.86
N SER A 197 8.16 9.54 -12.42
CA SER A 197 8.86 9.18 -11.18
C SER A 197 7.97 9.37 -9.95
N THR A 198 7.27 10.51 -9.87
CA THR A 198 6.33 10.80 -8.77
C THR A 198 5.13 9.87 -8.82
N ALA A 199 4.58 9.59 -10.02
CA ALA A 199 3.46 8.67 -10.20
C ALA A 199 3.80 7.25 -9.70
N ILE A 200 5.01 6.76 -9.98
CA ILE A 200 5.48 5.47 -9.47
C ILE A 200 5.55 5.50 -7.94
N THR A 201 6.06 6.57 -7.33
CA THR A 201 6.15 6.69 -5.87
C THR A 201 4.75 6.74 -5.23
N VAL A 202 3.83 7.53 -5.80
CA VAL A 202 2.43 7.60 -5.36
C VAL A 202 1.76 6.22 -5.49
N ALA A 203 1.98 5.53 -6.61
CA ALA A 203 1.45 4.19 -6.83
C ALA A 203 1.97 3.18 -5.79
N ILE A 204 3.26 3.20 -5.48
CA ILE A 204 3.86 2.30 -4.49
C ILE A 204 3.26 2.52 -3.10
N LEU A 205 3.21 3.77 -2.64
CA LEU A 205 2.69 4.11 -1.32
C LEU A 205 1.21 3.71 -1.19
N ASN A 206 0.40 4.02 -2.20
CA ASN A 206 -1.02 3.68 -2.18
C ASN A 206 -1.27 2.18 -2.36
N THR A 207 -0.47 1.45 -3.14
CA THR A 207 -0.57 -0.01 -3.23
C THR A 207 -0.34 -0.65 -1.86
N MET A 208 0.71 -0.24 -1.15
CA MET A 208 0.98 -0.77 0.19
C MET A 208 -0.13 -0.42 1.18
N TRP A 209 -0.66 0.78 1.10
CA TRP A 209 -1.77 1.20 1.97
C TRP A 209 -3.05 0.41 1.67
N VAL A 210 -3.55 0.43 0.43
CA VAL A 210 -4.83 -0.20 0.05
C VAL A 210 -4.80 -1.72 0.21
N TRP A 211 -3.68 -2.38 -0.16
CA TRP A 211 -3.55 -3.83 -0.02
C TRP A 211 -3.63 -4.32 1.41
N ASN A 212 -3.05 -3.56 2.35
CA ASN A 212 -3.01 -3.94 3.77
C ASN A 212 -4.19 -3.37 4.58
N ASP A 213 -5.06 -2.58 3.96
CA ASP A 213 -6.16 -1.95 4.69
C ASP A 213 -7.22 -2.98 5.08
N TYR A 214 -7.52 -2.97 6.36
CA TYR A 214 -8.58 -3.77 6.97
C TYR A 214 -9.82 -2.93 7.26
N LEU A 215 -9.63 -1.70 7.78
CA LEU A 215 -10.69 -0.99 8.47
C LEU A 215 -11.72 -0.40 7.51
N LEU A 216 -11.29 0.25 6.43
CA LEU A 216 -12.21 0.81 5.44
C LEU A 216 -13.01 -0.30 4.73
N PRO A 217 -12.41 -1.39 4.20
CA PRO A 217 -13.18 -2.48 3.61
C PRO A 217 -14.13 -3.14 4.62
N TYR A 218 -13.69 -3.36 5.85
CA TYR A 218 -14.53 -3.98 6.89
C TYR A 218 -15.79 -3.15 7.18
N LEU A 219 -15.68 -1.83 7.25
CA LEU A 219 -16.79 -0.92 7.59
C LEU A 219 -17.71 -0.64 6.40
N THR A 220 -17.28 -0.88 5.17
CA THR A 220 -18.06 -0.55 3.97
C THR A 220 -18.59 -1.77 3.24
N ILE A 221 -17.72 -2.70 2.84
CA ILE A 221 -18.07 -3.82 1.96
C ILE A 221 -17.89 -5.21 2.62
N GLY A 222 -17.34 -5.25 3.84
CA GLY A 222 -16.83 -6.48 4.46
C GLY A 222 -17.86 -7.55 4.81
N THR A 223 -19.16 -7.27 4.72
CA THR A 223 -20.22 -8.26 4.91
C THR A 223 -20.37 -9.16 3.70
N GLU A 224 -20.24 -8.62 2.50
CA GLU A 224 -20.46 -9.33 1.24
C GLU A 224 -19.16 -9.53 0.46
N TYR A 225 -18.34 -8.48 0.30
CA TYR A 225 -17.13 -8.47 -0.49
C TYR A 225 -15.89 -8.39 0.41
N LYS A 226 -15.35 -9.56 0.82
CA LYS A 226 -14.23 -9.59 1.75
C LYS A 226 -12.90 -9.44 1.04
N THR A 227 -12.11 -8.42 1.41
CA THR A 227 -10.69 -8.36 1.05
C THR A 227 -9.88 -9.34 1.89
N ILE A 228 -8.63 -9.66 1.49
CA ILE A 228 -7.77 -10.59 2.24
C ILE A 228 -7.64 -10.20 3.72
N PRO A 229 -7.31 -8.94 4.10
CA PRO A 229 -7.22 -8.55 5.49
C PRO A 229 -8.52 -8.76 6.28
N VAL A 230 -9.66 -8.52 5.64
CA VAL A 230 -10.98 -8.77 6.24
C VAL A 230 -11.26 -10.27 6.36
N ALA A 231 -11.04 -11.03 5.30
CA ALA A 231 -11.31 -12.46 5.27
C ALA A 231 -10.52 -13.24 6.32
N ILE A 232 -9.24 -12.91 6.55
CA ILE A 232 -8.39 -13.55 7.55
C ILE A 232 -8.97 -13.39 8.97
N GLN A 233 -9.66 -12.30 9.28
CA GLN A 233 -10.29 -12.10 10.60
C GLN A 233 -11.42 -13.11 10.87
N TYR A 234 -12.04 -13.65 9.84
CA TYR A 234 -13.07 -14.68 9.98
C TYR A 234 -12.53 -16.06 10.38
N LEU A 235 -11.20 -16.27 10.38
CA LEU A 235 -10.56 -17.43 10.98
C LEU A 235 -10.54 -17.37 12.52
N ARG A 236 -10.92 -16.23 13.11
CA ARG A 236 -11.26 -16.13 14.52
C ARG A 236 -12.68 -16.67 14.67
N GLY A 237 -12.79 -17.94 15.10
CA GLY A 237 -14.08 -18.58 15.35
C GLY A 237 -14.85 -17.93 16.51
N GLY A 238 -16.14 -18.25 16.61
CA GLY A 238 -16.96 -17.89 17.77
C GLY A 238 -16.39 -18.48 19.07
N TYR A 239 -16.72 -17.88 20.22
CA TYR A 239 -16.26 -18.28 21.56
C TYR A 239 -14.73 -18.26 21.76
N GLY A 240 -14.00 -17.43 21.03
CA GLY A 240 -12.55 -17.27 21.17
C GLY A 240 -11.71 -18.39 20.54
N ALA A 241 -12.31 -19.35 19.85
CA ALA A 241 -11.57 -20.36 19.11
C ALA A 241 -10.96 -19.74 17.85
N VAL A 242 -9.64 -19.54 17.86
CA VAL A 242 -8.88 -19.07 16.70
C VAL A 242 -8.26 -20.26 15.98
N ASP A 243 -8.47 -20.37 14.67
CA ASP A 243 -7.72 -21.32 13.84
C ASP A 243 -6.35 -20.73 13.48
N MET A 244 -5.43 -20.83 14.46
CA MET A 244 -4.08 -20.24 14.35
C MET A 244 -3.31 -20.81 13.17
N GLY A 245 -3.44 -22.11 12.86
CA GLY A 245 -2.74 -22.73 11.74
C GLY A 245 -3.19 -22.16 10.40
N ALA A 246 -4.51 -22.16 10.16
CA ALA A 246 -5.09 -21.54 8.97
C ALA A 246 -4.77 -20.05 8.87
N MET A 247 -4.82 -19.31 10.00
CA MET A 247 -4.52 -17.89 10.03
C MET A 247 -3.05 -17.62 9.64
N MET A 248 -2.08 -18.37 10.19
CA MET A 248 -0.66 -18.23 9.82
C MET A 248 -0.44 -18.55 8.34
N ALA A 249 -1.06 -19.62 7.82
CA ALA A 249 -0.97 -19.99 6.41
C ALA A 249 -1.55 -18.89 5.48
N MET A 250 -2.71 -18.33 5.83
CA MET A 250 -3.33 -17.27 5.04
C MET A 250 -2.52 -15.95 5.10
N LEU A 251 -1.90 -15.64 6.23
CA LEU A 251 -0.96 -14.51 6.33
C LEU A 251 0.25 -14.70 5.41
N VAL A 252 0.82 -15.91 5.32
CA VAL A 252 1.91 -16.20 4.38
C VAL A 252 1.47 -15.95 2.95
N LEU A 253 0.30 -16.47 2.55
CA LEU A 253 -0.22 -16.24 1.20
C LEU A 253 -0.52 -14.76 0.92
N ALA A 254 -1.03 -14.03 1.91
CA ALA A 254 -1.31 -12.59 1.80
C ALA A 254 -0.05 -11.73 1.63
N MET A 255 1.09 -12.17 2.19
CA MET A 255 2.36 -11.47 2.06
C MET A 255 3.02 -11.64 0.68
N ILE A 256 2.77 -12.76 -0.02
CA ILE A 256 3.44 -13.07 -1.29
C ILE A 256 3.26 -11.95 -2.33
N PRO A 257 2.05 -11.47 -2.63
CA PRO A 257 1.87 -10.43 -3.65
C PRO A 257 2.60 -9.13 -3.32
N ILE A 258 2.59 -8.72 -2.04
CA ILE A 258 3.24 -7.47 -1.63
C ILE A 258 4.78 -7.61 -1.64
N ILE A 259 5.31 -8.78 -1.31
CA ILE A 259 6.75 -9.07 -1.43
C ILE A 259 7.17 -9.02 -2.89
N LEU A 260 6.43 -9.69 -3.79
CA LEU A 260 6.71 -9.64 -5.22
C LEU A 260 6.62 -8.22 -5.76
N PHE A 261 5.56 -7.50 -5.41
CA PHE A 261 5.42 -6.09 -5.79
C PHE A 261 6.61 -5.25 -5.31
N TYR A 262 7.04 -5.41 -4.05
CA TYR A 262 8.20 -4.70 -3.51
C TYR A 262 9.48 -5.02 -4.27
N LEU A 263 9.75 -6.30 -4.58
CA LEU A 263 10.94 -6.71 -5.34
C LEU A 263 10.99 -6.06 -6.73
N PHE A 264 9.85 -5.87 -7.40
CA PHE A 264 9.78 -5.14 -8.67
C PHE A 264 9.91 -3.63 -8.49
N ALA A 265 9.33 -3.09 -7.42
CA ALA A 265 9.22 -1.65 -7.18
C ALA A 265 10.46 -1.04 -6.50
N GLN A 266 11.28 -1.82 -5.77
CA GLN A 266 12.41 -1.34 -4.95
C GLN A 266 13.37 -0.40 -5.68
N LYS A 267 13.68 -0.66 -6.95
CA LYS A 267 14.57 0.18 -7.76
C LYS A 267 14.02 1.60 -7.99
N TYR A 268 12.71 1.75 -7.97
CA TYR A 268 12.05 3.06 -8.12
C TYR A 268 11.94 3.78 -6.78
N ILE A 269 11.74 3.03 -5.67
CA ILE A 269 11.74 3.57 -4.31
C ILE A 269 13.09 4.23 -4.01
N ILE A 270 14.19 3.51 -4.26
CA ILE A 270 15.56 4.02 -4.02
C ILE A 270 15.81 5.30 -4.82
N ARG A 271 15.42 5.34 -6.09
CA ARG A 271 15.60 6.52 -6.95
C ARG A 271 14.74 7.71 -6.48
N GLY A 272 13.51 7.45 -6.04
CA GLY A 272 12.60 8.50 -5.54
C GLY A 272 13.11 9.15 -4.26
N VAL A 273 13.61 8.36 -3.32
CA VAL A 273 14.19 8.83 -2.06
C VAL A 273 15.46 9.64 -2.29
N VAL A 274 16.36 9.17 -3.16
CA VAL A 274 17.61 9.87 -3.48
C VAL A 274 17.32 11.20 -4.19
N ALA A 275 16.37 11.24 -5.13
CA ALA A 275 16.00 12.49 -5.81
C ALA A 275 15.38 13.54 -4.86
N GLY A 276 14.68 13.10 -3.80
CA GLY A 276 14.17 13.97 -2.74
C GLY A 276 15.25 14.49 -1.80
N ALA A 277 16.26 13.67 -1.49
CA ALA A 277 17.33 14.02 -0.56
C ALA A 277 18.39 14.97 -1.15
N VAL A 278 18.55 15.03 -2.49
CA VAL A 278 19.56 15.89 -3.17
C VAL A 278 19.05 17.33 -3.39
N LYS A 279 17.81 17.63 -3.02
CA LYS A 279 17.25 19.01 -3.11
C LYS A 279 17.39 19.81 -1.81
N GLY A 280 18.22 19.36 -0.86
CA GLY A 280 18.60 20.09 0.36
C GLY A 280 19.92 20.80 0.18
#